data_b21e751706c5bbfbf0b71c9a6d370b54
#
_entry.id   b21e751706c5bbfbf0b71c9a6d370b54
#
_cell.length_a   1.000
_cell.length_b   1.000
_cell.length_c   1.000
_cell.angle_alpha   90.00
_cell.angle_beta   90.00
_cell.angle_gamma   90.00
#
_symmetry.space_group_name_H-M   'P 1'
#
loop_
_entity.id
_entity.type
_entity.pdbx_description
1 polymer ?
#
loop_
_entity_poly.entity_id
_entity_poly.type
_entity_poly.pdbx_seq_one_letter_code
_entity_poly.pdbx_strand_id
1 'polypeptide(L)' 'MEMQEFERLEAKIDDLLTKFASLLKKNEELLQIIAEKDGNIAKLELRLSEMTQEKETVSHRIGELLNKFESLKQY' A
#
# COMPACT_ATOMS: atom_id res chain seq x y z
N MET A 1 19.11 47.10 19.39
CA MET A 1 19.52 45.97 18.53
C MET A 1 20.35 46.49 17.38
N GLU A 2 21.53 45.93 17.15
CA GLU A 2 22.36 46.28 16.02
C GLU A 2 21.78 45.75 14.72
N MET A 3 22.06 46.44 13.60
CA MET A 3 21.59 46.02 12.29
C MET A 3 22.05 44.61 11.93
N GLN A 4 23.26 44.23 12.29
CA GLN A 4 23.81 42.90 12.03
C GLN A 4 23.03 41.80 12.75
N GLU A 5 22.62 42.05 13.97
CA GLU A 5 21.80 41.09 14.74
C GLU A 5 20.43 40.94 14.13
N PHE A 6 19.85 42.04 13.68
CA PHE A 6 18.57 42.06 12.99
C PHE A 6 18.62 41.26 11.68
N GLU A 7 19.66 41.49 10.89
CA GLU A 7 19.89 40.78 9.64
C GLU A 7 20.08 39.27 9.87
N ARG A 8 20.77 38.87 10.93
CA ARG A 8 20.92 37.46 11.31
C ARG A 8 19.60 36.83 11.65
N LEU A 9 18.78 37.55 12.41
CA LEU A 9 17.49 37.07 12.81
C LEU A 9 16.59 36.88 11.57
N GLU A 10 16.59 37.86 10.68
CA GLU A 10 15.83 37.80 9.44
C GLU A 10 16.26 36.61 8.58
N ALA A 11 17.58 36.40 8.43
CA ALA A 11 18.12 35.26 7.68
C ALA A 11 17.70 33.90 8.29
N LYS A 12 17.69 33.81 9.62
CA LYS A 12 17.26 32.61 10.31
C LYS A 12 15.76 32.34 10.11
N ILE A 13 14.94 33.38 10.12
CA ILE A 13 13.51 33.27 9.86
C ILE A 13 13.27 32.81 8.44
N ASP A 14 13.94 33.38 7.46
CA ASP A 14 13.84 32.98 6.06
C ASP A 14 14.24 31.53 5.85
N ASP A 15 15.33 31.11 6.47
CA ASP A 15 15.78 29.72 6.41
C ASP A 15 14.75 28.76 7.03
N LEU A 16 14.19 29.14 8.16
CA LEU A 16 13.16 28.34 8.83
C LEU A 16 11.90 28.21 7.98
N LEU A 17 11.47 29.31 7.36
CA LEU A 17 10.30 29.30 6.47
C LEU A 17 10.53 28.41 5.25
N THR A 18 11.74 28.45 4.68
CA THR A 18 12.12 27.61 3.54
C THR A 18 12.08 26.12 3.93
N LYS A 19 12.62 25.78 5.09
CA LYS A 19 12.61 24.42 5.61
C LYS A 19 11.19 23.95 5.90
N PHE A 20 10.38 24.82 6.45
CA PHE A 20 8.97 24.51 6.74
C PHE A 20 8.20 24.21 5.45
N ALA A 21 8.35 25.04 4.43
CA ALA A 21 7.72 24.83 3.12
C ALA A 21 8.16 23.51 2.49
N SER A 22 9.47 23.20 2.57
CA SER A 22 10.01 21.94 2.07
C SER A 22 9.41 20.72 2.79
N LEU A 23 9.26 20.82 4.11
CA LEU A 23 8.66 19.74 4.90
C LEU A 23 7.17 19.53 4.59
N LEU A 24 6.42 20.62 4.37
CA LEU A 24 5.03 20.53 3.95
C LEU A 24 4.90 19.80 2.62
N LYS A 25 5.76 20.14 1.67
CA LYS A 25 5.79 19.52 0.35
C LYS A 25 6.10 18.01 0.46
N LYS A 26 7.10 17.65 1.24
CA LYS A 26 7.47 16.26 1.48
C LYS A 26 6.33 15.50 2.14
N ASN A 27 5.64 16.13 3.08
CA ASN A 27 4.50 15.52 3.75
C ASN A 27 3.37 15.23 2.77
N GLU A 28 3.05 16.16 1.87
CA GLU A 28 2.06 15.94 0.82
C GLU A 28 2.45 14.78 -0.10
N GLU A 29 3.72 14.74 -0.52
CA GLU A 29 4.25 13.67 -1.37
C GLU A 29 4.14 12.30 -0.68
N LEU A 30 4.49 12.23 0.61
CA LEU A 30 4.39 11.00 1.39
C LEU A 30 2.94 10.53 1.55
N LEU A 31 2.00 11.46 1.74
CA LEU A 31 0.58 11.12 1.83
C LEU A 31 0.07 10.54 0.52
N GLN A 32 0.52 11.06 -0.62
CA GLN A 32 0.18 10.51 -1.93
C GLN A 32 0.74 9.11 -2.10
N ILE A 33 1.97 8.89 -1.70
CA ILE A 33 2.61 7.57 -1.76
C ILE A 33 1.84 6.56 -0.89
N ILE A 34 1.44 6.96 0.30
CA ILE A 34 0.65 6.12 1.20
C ILE A 34 -0.68 5.74 0.54
N ALA A 35 -1.37 6.71 -0.05
CA ALA A 35 -2.64 6.47 -0.72
C ALA A 35 -2.49 5.48 -1.88
N GLU A 36 -1.43 5.61 -2.68
CA GLU A 36 -1.12 4.68 -3.78
C GLU A 36 -0.84 3.27 -3.26
N LYS A 37 -0.03 3.17 -2.22
CA LYS A 37 0.30 1.87 -1.61
C LYS A 37 -0.92 1.20 -1.00
N ASP A 38 -1.78 1.96 -0.33
CA ASP A 38 -3.03 1.44 0.23
C ASP A 38 -3.94 0.90 -0.88
N GLY A 39 -4.02 1.63 -2.01
CA GLY A 39 -4.76 1.16 -3.17
C GLY A 39 -4.20 -0.14 -3.74
N ASN A 40 -2.88 -0.26 -3.82
CA ASN A 40 -2.21 -1.47 -4.29
C ASN A 40 -2.44 -2.65 -3.33
N ILE A 41 -2.38 -2.40 -2.03
CA ILE A 41 -2.66 -3.43 -1.02
C ILE A 41 -4.09 -3.94 -1.17
N ALA A 42 -5.06 -3.04 -1.32
CA ALA A 42 -6.46 -3.43 -1.50
C ALA A 42 -6.65 -4.31 -2.75
N LYS A 43 -5.99 -3.97 -3.86
CA LYS A 43 -6.03 -4.78 -5.08
C LYS A 43 -5.41 -6.15 -4.89
N LEU A 44 -4.28 -6.21 -4.19
CA LEU A 44 -3.60 -7.47 -3.90
C LEU A 44 -4.41 -8.36 -2.99
N GLU A 45 -5.06 -7.80 -1.98
CA GLU A 45 -5.94 -8.54 -1.08
C GLU A 45 -7.12 -9.14 -1.83
N LEU A 46 -7.73 -8.37 -2.74
CA LEU A 46 -8.82 -8.86 -3.58
C LEU A 46 -8.36 -10.01 -4.48
N ARG A 47 -7.22 -9.85 -5.13
CA ARG A 47 -6.64 -10.89 -5.99
C ARG A 47 -6.34 -12.16 -5.19
N LEU A 48 -5.79 -12.01 -3.99
CA LEU A 48 -5.50 -13.14 -3.11
C LEU A 48 -6.77 -13.89 -2.73
N SER A 49 -7.83 -13.15 -2.41
CA SER A 49 -9.15 -13.74 -2.10
C SER A 49 -9.70 -14.51 -3.28
N GLU A 50 -9.63 -13.94 -4.49
CA GLU A 50 -10.08 -14.61 -5.73
C GLU A 50 -9.30 -15.89 -5.99
N MET A 51 -7.97 -15.84 -5.85
CA MET A 51 -7.12 -17.03 -6.04
C MET A 51 -7.41 -18.12 -5.02
N THR A 52 -7.69 -17.74 -3.78
CA THR A 52 -8.06 -18.69 -2.73
C THR A 52 -9.37 -19.38 -3.07
N GLN A 53 -10.37 -18.64 -3.54
CA GLN A 53 -11.65 -19.18 -3.97
C GLN A 53 -11.50 -20.14 -5.15
N GLU A 54 -10.68 -19.76 -6.13
CA GLU A 54 -10.39 -20.61 -7.29
C GLU A 54 -9.72 -21.92 -6.86
N LYS A 55 -8.76 -21.84 -5.96
CA LYS A 55 -8.08 -23.01 -5.41
C LYS A 55 -9.07 -23.95 -4.71
N GLU A 56 -9.96 -23.41 -3.90
CA GLU A 56 -10.97 -24.20 -3.20
C GLU A 56 -11.93 -24.88 -4.18
N THR A 57 -12.35 -24.14 -5.22
CA THR A 57 -13.21 -24.68 -6.26
C THR A 57 -12.55 -25.84 -7.00
N VAL A 58 -11.31 -25.67 -7.41
CA VAL A 58 -10.55 -26.72 -8.10
C VAL A 58 -10.35 -27.93 -7.20
N SER A 59 -9.99 -27.70 -5.95
CA SER A 59 -9.82 -28.76 -4.95
C SER A 59 -11.09 -29.57 -4.78
N HIS A 60 -12.23 -28.91 -4.71
CA HIS A 60 -13.54 -29.54 -4.57
C HIS A 60 -13.88 -30.40 -5.79
N ARG A 61 -13.64 -29.88 -7.00
CA ARG A 61 -13.87 -30.62 -8.25
C ARG A 61 -12.98 -31.85 -8.38
N ILE A 62 -11.73 -31.73 -7.96
CA ILE A 62 -10.81 -32.86 -7.93
C ILE A 62 -11.34 -33.95 -6.99
N GLY A 63 -11.82 -33.57 -5.81
CA GLY A 63 -12.41 -34.48 -4.86
C GLY A 63 -13.63 -35.21 -5.42
N GLU A 64 -14.52 -34.50 -6.12
CA GLU A 64 -15.68 -35.09 -6.78
C GLU A 64 -15.29 -36.10 -7.86
N LEU A 65 -14.29 -35.76 -8.68
CA LEU A 65 -13.79 -36.64 -9.71
C LEU A 65 -13.17 -37.93 -9.14
N LEU A 66 -12.42 -37.79 -8.05
CA LEU A 66 -11.85 -38.93 -7.36
C LEU A 66 -12.93 -39.86 -6.82
N ASN A 67 -13.97 -39.29 -6.24
CA ASN A 67 -15.11 -40.07 -5.71
C ASN A 67 -15.81 -40.83 -6.84
N LYS A 68 -16.03 -40.20 -7.98
CA LYS A 68 -16.62 -40.87 -9.16
C LYS A 68 -15.75 -42.01 -9.65
N PHE A 69 -14.45 -41.79 -9.69
CA PHE A 69 -13.50 -42.82 -10.12
C PHE A 69 -13.52 -44.02 -9.17
N GLU A 70 -13.54 -43.78 -7.88
CA GLU A 70 -13.60 -44.85 -6.88
C GLU A 70 -14.94 -45.63 -6.96
N SER A 71 -16.05 -44.94 -7.26
CA SER A 71 -17.32 -45.60 -7.50
C SER A 71 -17.26 -46.57 -8.69
N LEU A 72 -16.55 -46.19 -9.76
CA LEU A 72 -16.36 -47.05 -10.91
C LEU A 72 -15.55 -48.29 -10.58
N LYS A 73 -14.60 -48.21 -9.67
CA LYS A 73 -13.81 -49.35 -9.24
C LYS A 73 -14.64 -50.44 -8.53
N GLN A 74 -15.78 -50.08 -7.98
CA GLN A 74 -16.65 -51.03 -7.26
C GLN A 74 -17.49 -51.89 -8.20
N TYR A 75 -17.54 -51.53 -9.45
CA TYR A 75 -18.21 -52.30 -10.48
C TYR A 75 -17.19 -53.23 -11.15
#